data_0c71928d28967671cc31cb789f946b43
#
_entry.id   0c71928d28967671cc31cb789f946b43
#
_cell.length_a   1.000
_cell.length_b   1.000
_cell.length_c   1.000
_cell.angle_alpha   90.00
_cell.angle_beta   90.00
_cell.angle_gamma   90.00
#
_symmetry.space_group_name_H-M   'P 1'
#
loop_
_entity.id
_entity.type
_entity.pdbx_description
1 polymer ?
#
loop_
_entity_poly.entity_id
_entity_poly.type
_entity_poly.pdbx_seq_one_letter_code
_entity_poly.pdbx_strand_id
1 'polypeptide(L)'
;MLGSILVNGSIGLAYCTVLLFSLGDLDALLASSTGFPLIQLFLNATQSRPGATLLALIPTLVAVAASVAGLTSTSRTAWAFARDDAFPFSAFFATLDAKTHVPLRLCVLVSVLQGVLGVLYVVNSTAFNALLSMAILGMYVSYALPVAFKLYNDCLAPASRRLPLPAAWFSMGRGGRYVNFAALLWSLVAIVFSAFPTARPVTAGNMNYAVVVFAGWVGFGGVY
;
A
#
# COMPACT_ATOMS: atom_id res chain seq x y z
N MET A 1 6.34 12.90 13.01
CA MET A 1 5.32 12.20 12.23
C MET A 1 4.07 13.06 11.94
N LEU A 2 3.33 13.60 12.92
CA LEU A 2 2.14 14.42 12.65
C LEU A 2 2.43 15.64 11.76
N GLY A 3 3.53 16.36 12.00
CA GLY A 3 3.93 17.50 11.17
C GLY A 3 4.20 17.12 9.72
N SER A 4 4.87 16.00 9.46
CA SER A 4 5.10 15.53 8.08
C SER A 4 3.79 15.12 7.38
N ILE A 5 2.82 14.56 8.09
CA ILE A 5 1.50 14.24 7.52
C ILE A 5 0.76 15.52 7.12
N LEU A 6 0.76 16.53 7.98
CA LEU A 6 0.11 17.83 7.70
C LEU A 6 0.76 18.53 6.49
N VAL A 7 2.10 18.62 6.48
CA VAL A 7 2.83 19.26 5.37
C VAL A 7 2.60 18.50 4.06
N ASN A 8 2.81 17.18 4.05
CA ASN A 8 2.62 16.37 2.85
C ASN A 8 1.15 16.36 2.39
N GLY A 9 0.20 16.33 3.33
CA GLY A 9 -1.23 16.41 3.01
C GLY A 9 -1.61 17.74 2.38
N SER A 10 -1.10 18.85 2.90
CA SER A 10 -1.35 20.19 2.36
C SER A 10 -0.74 20.37 0.97
N ILE A 11 0.51 19.93 0.78
CA ILE A 11 1.18 19.96 -0.52
C ILE A 11 0.46 19.05 -1.52
N GLY A 12 0.07 17.84 -1.09
CA GLY A 12 -0.68 16.90 -1.93
C GLY A 12 -2.03 17.46 -2.36
N LEU A 13 -2.75 18.10 -1.45
CA LEU A 13 -4.03 18.77 -1.76
C LEU A 13 -3.83 19.89 -2.78
N ALA A 14 -2.84 20.76 -2.58
CA ALA A 14 -2.51 21.83 -3.52
C ALA A 14 -2.14 21.26 -4.90
N TYR A 15 -1.32 20.21 -4.94
CA TYR A 15 -0.95 19.55 -6.18
C TYR A 15 -2.16 18.93 -6.90
N CYS A 16 -3.02 18.20 -6.19
CA CYS A 16 -4.25 17.65 -6.76
C CYS A 16 -5.17 18.77 -7.31
N THR A 17 -5.27 19.89 -6.60
CA THR A 17 -6.06 21.04 -7.05
C THR A 17 -5.51 21.59 -8.38
N VAL A 18 -4.21 21.79 -8.48
CA VAL A 18 -3.57 22.27 -9.72
C VAL A 18 -3.80 21.27 -10.87
N LEU A 19 -3.68 19.97 -10.62
CA LEU A 19 -3.94 18.94 -11.64
C LEU A 19 -5.41 19.00 -12.12
N LEU A 20 -6.38 19.14 -11.20
CA LEU A 20 -7.80 19.24 -11.54
C LEU A 20 -8.10 20.46 -12.43
N PHE A 21 -7.51 21.62 -12.11
CA PHE A 21 -7.67 22.81 -12.96
C PHE A 21 -6.97 22.70 -14.32
N SER A 22 -5.96 21.84 -14.43
CA SER A 22 -5.22 21.60 -15.67
C SER A 22 -5.78 20.43 -16.49
N LEU A 23 -6.86 19.79 -16.07
CA LEU A 23 -7.35 18.53 -16.61
C LEU A 23 -7.83 18.68 -18.07
N GLY A 24 -8.49 19.79 -18.41
CA GLY A 24 -9.09 19.99 -19.72
C GLY A 24 -10.22 19.00 -20.02
N ASP A 25 -10.27 18.47 -21.25
CA ASP A 25 -11.23 17.46 -21.65
C ASP A 25 -10.83 16.08 -21.15
N LEU A 26 -11.65 15.51 -20.27
CA LEU A 26 -11.41 14.21 -19.63
C LEU A 26 -11.43 13.06 -20.63
N ASP A 27 -12.34 13.09 -21.60
CA ASP A 27 -12.47 12.02 -22.58
C ASP A 27 -11.25 11.96 -23.51
N ALA A 28 -10.75 13.12 -23.93
CA ALA A 28 -9.53 13.21 -24.71
C ALA A 28 -8.29 12.76 -23.90
N LEU A 29 -8.28 13.02 -22.61
CA LEU A 29 -7.19 12.60 -21.71
C LEU A 29 -7.15 11.08 -21.54
N LEU A 30 -8.30 10.44 -21.36
CA LEU A 30 -8.42 8.99 -21.21
C LEU A 30 -8.16 8.25 -22.52
N ALA A 31 -8.49 8.85 -23.67
CA ALA A 31 -8.23 8.31 -24.99
C ALA A 31 -6.78 8.56 -25.50
N SER A 32 -5.90 9.10 -24.64
CA SER A 32 -4.55 9.49 -25.05
C SER A 32 -3.74 8.30 -25.55
N SER A 33 -3.03 8.49 -26.69
CA SER A 33 -2.17 7.48 -27.31
C SER A 33 -0.96 7.07 -26.45
N THR A 34 -0.63 7.86 -25.42
CA THR A 34 0.50 7.59 -24.52
C THR A 34 0.21 6.48 -23.51
N GLY A 35 -1.05 6.07 -23.32
CA GLY A 35 -1.47 5.10 -22.32
C GLY A 35 -1.30 5.57 -20.87
N PHE A 36 -0.74 6.76 -20.64
CA PHE A 36 -0.56 7.37 -19.32
C PHE A 36 -1.20 8.77 -19.30
N PRO A 37 -2.41 8.90 -18.73
CA PRO A 37 -3.15 10.17 -18.68
C PRO A 37 -2.35 11.31 -18.03
N LEU A 38 -1.50 11.02 -17.05
CA LEU A 38 -0.67 12.02 -16.38
C LEU A 38 0.32 12.72 -17.33
N ILE A 39 0.90 11.98 -18.29
CA ILE A 39 1.83 12.57 -19.27
C ILE A 39 1.08 13.51 -20.20
N GLN A 40 -0.12 13.12 -20.64
CA GLN A 40 -0.95 13.96 -21.47
C GLN A 40 -1.40 15.24 -20.74
N LEU A 41 -1.70 15.12 -19.45
CA LEU A 41 -2.03 16.25 -18.61
C LEU A 41 -0.86 17.25 -18.51
N PHE A 42 0.38 16.78 -18.32
CA PHE A 42 1.56 17.62 -18.33
C PHE A 42 1.78 18.29 -19.69
N LEU A 43 1.52 17.58 -20.77
CA LEU A 43 1.60 18.14 -22.12
C LEU A 43 0.56 19.23 -22.34
N ASN A 44 -0.68 19.02 -21.88
CA ASN A 44 -1.73 20.01 -21.96
C ASN A 44 -1.42 21.26 -21.12
N ALA A 45 -0.88 21.07 -19.92
CA ALA A 45 -0.53 22.16 -19.01
C ALA A 45 0.66 23.00 -19.50
N THR A 46 1.70 22.35 -20.03
CA THR A 46 2.94 23.03 -20.44
C THR A 46 2.94 23.46 -21.89
N GLN A 47 2.05 22.90 -22.74
CA GLN A 47 2.04 23.10 -24.20
C GLN A 47 3.42 22.85 -24.87
N SER A 48 4.29 22.08 -24.19
CA SER A 48 5.68 21.85 -24.58
C SER A 48 6.09 20.41 -24.31
N ARG A 49 6.58 19.72 -25.35
CA ARG A 49 7.10 18.34 -25.20
C ARG A 49 8.28 18.24 -24.23
N PRO A 50 9.30 19.12 -24.29
CA PRO A 50 10.40 19.11 -23.32
C PRO A 50 9.91 19.38 -21.88
N GLY A 51 8.98 20.31 -21.70
CA GLY A 51 8.39 20.63 -20.39
C GLY A 51 7.64 19.45 -19.79
N ALA A 52 6.78 18.80 -20.58
CA ALA A 52 6.06 17.60 -20.14
C ALA A 52 7.00 16.44 -19.79
N THR A 53 8.09 16.25 -20.56
CA THR A 53 9.09 15.22 -20.27
C THR A 53 9.81 15.48 -18.95
N LEU A 54 10.24 16.70 -18.68
CA LEU A 54 10.88 17.07 -17.42
C LEU A 54 9.93 16.87 -16.22
N LEU A 55 8.68 17.26 -16.36
CA LEU A 55 7.69 17.02 -15.30
C LEU A 55 7.43 15.52 -15.08
N ALA A 56 7.41 14.71 -16.13
CA ALA A 56 7.25 13.26 -16.02
C ALA A 56 8.47 12.54 -15.41
N LEU A 57 9.67 13.09 -15.56
CA LEU A 57 10.88 12.55 -14.92
C LEU A 57 10.81 12.60 -13.39
N ILE A 58 10.19 13.63 -12.81
CA ILE A 58 10.09 13.77 -11.35
C ILE A 58 9.39 12.55 -10.71
N PRO A 59 8.13 12.22 -11.03
CA PRO A 59 7.48 11.05 -10.47
C PRO A 59 8.21 9.74 -10.83
N THR A 60 8.86 9.66 -11.99
CA THR A 60 9.65 8.49 -12.37
C THR A 60 10.84 8.28 -11.44
N LEU A 61 11.61 9.33 -11.14
CA LEU A 61 12.72 9.27 -10.19
C LEU A 61 12.25 8.93 -8.77
N VAL A 62 11.11 9.51 -8.35
CA VAL A 62 10.51 9.19 -7.06
C VAL A 62 10.09 7.71 -7.02
N ALA A 63 9.51 7.17 -8.10
CA ALA A 63 9.13 5.77 -8.18
C ALA A 63 10.33 4.82 -8.08
N VAL A 64 11.46 5.16 -8.71
CA VAL A 64 12.71 4.40 -8.58
C VAL A 64 13.20 4.40 -7.13
N ALA A 65 13.29 5.56 -6.50
CA ALA A 65 13.69 5.68 -5.10
C ALA A 65 12.75 4.92 -4.14
N ALA A 66 11.43 5.00 -4.37
CA ALA A 66 10.41 4.27 -3.61
C ALA A 66 10.55 2.75 -3.78
N SER A 67 10.90 2.27 -4.99
CA SER A 67 11.14 0.84 -5.24
C SER A 67 12.32 0.30 -4.44
N VAL A 68 13.43 1.06 -4.34
CA VAL A 68 14.59 0.69 -3.52
C VAL A 68 14.23 0.66 -2.04
N ALA A 69 13.50 1.68 -1.55
CA ALA A 69 13.04 1.72 -0.16
C ALA A 69 12.06 0.57 0.14
N GLY A 70 11.15 0.27 -0.77
CA GLY A 70 10.19 -0.83 -0.69
C GLY A 70 10.90 -2.18 -0.63
N LEU A 71 11.86 -2.44 -1.51
CA LEU A 71 12.66 -3.66 -1.50
C LEU A 71 13.39 -3.85 -0.17
N THR A 72 14.00 -2.77 0.35
CA THR A 72 14.73 -2.80 1.62
C THR A 72 13.80 -3.10 2.79
N SER A 73 12.63 -2.46 2.84
CA SER A 73 11.64 -2.68 3.91
C SER A 73 11.07 -4.09 3.86
N THR A 74 10.64 -4.55 2.67
CA THR A 74 10.02 -5.87 2.50
C THR A 74 11.01 -7.00 2.80
N SER A 75 12.25 -6.90 2.33
CA SER A 75 13.26 -7.94 2.57
C SER A 75 13.62 -8.05 4.06
N ARG A 76 13.68 -6.92 4.79
CA ARG A 76 13.94 -6.92 6.24
C ARG A 76 12.75 -7.47 7.04
N THR A 77 11.53 -7.12 6.64
CA THR A 77 10.32 -7.69 7.26
C THR A 77 10.25 -9.19 7.03
N ALA A 78 10.46 -9.66 5.81
CA ALA A 78 10.50 -11.09 5.49
C ALA A 78 11.63 -11.82 6.25
N TRP A 79 12.77 -11.17 6.44
CA TRP A 79 13.85 -11.72 7.27
C TRP A 79 13.46 -11.87 8.75
N ALA A 80 12.75 -10.90 9.30
CA ALA A 80 12.23 -10.99 10.67
C ALA A 80 11.28 -12.18 10.81
N PHE A 81 10.37 -12.38 9.87
CA PHE A 81 9.48 -13.55 9.83
C PHE A 81 10.26 -14.87 9.69
N ALA A 82 11.28 -14.91 8.83
CA ALA A 82 12.11 -16.10 8.67
C ALA A 82 12.89 -16.41 9.95
N ARG A 83 13.36 -15.41 10.68
CA ARG A 83 14.04 -15.61 11.97
C ARG A 83 13.12 -16.18 13.04
N ASP A 84 11.85 -15.84 13.01
CA ASP A 84 10.83 -16.26 13.97
C ASP A 84 10.10 -17.55 13.52
N ASP A 85 10.69 -18.29 12.55
CA ASP A 85 10.18 -19.55 11.97
C ASP A 85 8.77 -19.45 11.35
N ALA A 86 8.30 -18.24 11.04
CA ALA A 86 7.00 -17.99 10.44
C ALA A 86 7.05 -17.94 8.89
N PHE A 87 8.07 -18.51 8.27
CA PHE A 87 8.28 -18.49 6.83
C PHE A 87 8.72 -19.87 6.32
N PRO A 88 8.23 -20.36 5.17
CA PRO A 88 8.71 -21.60 4.58
C PRO A 88 10.23 -21.55 4.33
N PHE A 89 10.94 -22.59 4.67
CA PHE A 89 12.40 -22.66 4.57
C PHE A 89 13.14 -21.60 5.43
N SER A 90 12.64 -21.31 6.62
CA SER A 90 13.13 -20.27 7.53
C SER A 90 14.64 -20.32 7.74
N ALA A 91 15.22 -21.49 7.98
CA ALA A 91 16.67 -21.67 8.18
C ALA A 91 17.50 -21.17 6.98
N PHE A 92 16.98 -21.29 5.74
CA PHE A 92 17.66 -20.81 4.55
C PHE A 92 17.55 -19.28 4.43
N PHE A 93 16.39 -18.69 4.74
CA PHE A 93 16.14 -17.27 4.56
C PHE A 93 16.55 -16.40 5.75
N ALA A 94 16.71 -16.96 6.95
CA ALA A 94 17.15 -16.23 8.14
C ALA A 94 18.62 -15.80 8.09
N THR A 95 19.41 -16.31 7.12
CA THR A 95 20.83 -15.99 7.00
C THR A 95 21.07 -14.60 6.44
N LEU A 96 21.98 -13.85 7.08
CA LEU A 96 22.50 -12.58 6.59
C LEU A 96 23.82 -12.78 5.85
N ASP A 97 24.10 -11.93 4.87
CA ASP A 97 25.43 -11.89 4.24
C ASP A 97 26.48 -11.42 5.25
N ALA A 98 27.61 -12.12 5.29
CA ALA A 98 28.66 -11.90 6.29
C ALA A 98 29.34 -10.52 6.16
N LYS A 99 29.34 -9.92 4.96
CA LYS A 99 30.03 -8.64 4.69
C LYS A 99 29.09 -7.44 4.82
N THR A 100 27.90 -7.55 4.26
CA THR A 100 26.96 -6.42 4.15
C THR A 100 25.87 -6.42 5.22
N HIS A 101 25.70 -7.53 5.95
CA HIS A 101 24.63 -7.74 6.92
C HIS A 101 23.22 -7.53 6.33
N VAL A 102 23.08 -7.78 5.02
CA VAL A 102 21.82 -7.68 4.27
C VAL A 102 21.26 -9.08 4.01
N PRO A 103 19.94 -9.29 4.07
CA PRO A 103 19.30 -10.55 3.72
C PRO A 103 19.26 -10.74 2.20
N LEU A 104 20.40 -10.95 1.54
CA LEU A 104 20.52 -11.02 0.08
C LEU A 104 19.57 -12.02 -0.56
N ARG A 105 19.39 -13.21 0.07
CA ARG A 105 18.49 -14.24 -0.45
C ARG A 105 17.05 -13.76 -0.54
N LEU A 106 16.60 -12.99 0.46
CA LEU A 106 15.26 -12.38 0.45
C LEU A 106 15.17 -11.21 -0.50
N CYS A 107 16.22 -10.40 -0.64
CA CYS A 107 16.26 -9.35 -1.67
C CYS A 107 16.08 -9.95 -3.08
N VAL A 108 16.79 -11.04 -3.39
CA VAL A 108 16.66 -11.75 -4.66
C VAL A 108 15.24 -12.33 -4.82
N LEU A 109 14.73 -13.02 -3.79
CA LEU A 109 13.37 -13.57 -3.81
C LEU A 109 12.32 -12.50 -4.10
N VAL A 110 12.36 -11.38 -3.37
CA VAL A 110 11.41 -10.26 -3.55
C VAL A 110 11.56 -9.67 -4.95
N SER A 111 12.79 -9.49 -5.46
CA SER A 111 13.03 -8.97 -6.80
C SER A 111 12.49 -9.90 -7.89
N VAL A 112 12.66 -11.21 -7.74
CA VAL A 112 12.10 -12.21 -8.67
C VAL A 112 10.57 -12.16 -8.63
N LEU A 113 9.95 -12.13 -7.45
CA LEU A 113 8.50 -12.01 -7.33
C LEU A 113 7.97 -10.73 -7.96
N GLN A 114 8.65 -9.59 -7.77
CA GLN A 114 8.29 -8.33 -8.43
C GLN A 114 8.41 -8.45 -9.96
N GLY A 115 9.46 -9.10 -10.46
CA GLY A 115 9.62 -9.38 -11.89
C GLY A 115 8.46 -10.23 -12.46
N VAL A 116 8.08 -11.29 -11.76
CA VAL A 116 6.93 -12.13 -12.15
C VAL A 116 5.63 -11.32 -12.15
N LEU A 117 5.41 -10.47 -11.15
CA LEU A 117 4.24 -9.58 -11.10
C LEU A 117 4.25 -8.56 -12.25
N GLY A 118 5.43 -8.06 -12.64
CA GLY A 118 5.59 -7.19 -13.81
C GLY A 118 5.21 -7.88 -15.11
N VAL A 119 5.62 -9.14 -15.29
CA VAL A 119 5.21 -9.95 -16.46
C VAL A 119 3.70 -10.21 -16.42
N LEU A 120 3.15 -10.52 -15.24
CA LEU A 120 1.71 -10.72 -15.07
C LEU A 120 0.89 -9.50 -15.49
N TYR A 121 1.37 -8.28 -15.23
CA TYR A 121 0.73 -7.05 -15.69
C TYR A 121 0.57 -6.99 -17.22
N VAL A 122 1.61 -7.41 -17.95
CA VAL A 122 1.59 -7.41 -19.42
C VAL A 122 0.62 -8.48 -19.97
N VAL A 123 0.54 -9.64 -19.30
CA VAL A 123 -0.30 -10.76 -19.73
C VAL A 123 -1.77 -10.57 -19.31
N ASN A 124 -2.01 -10.12 -18.09
CA ASN A 124 -3.36 -9.98 -17.53
C ASN A 124 -3.42 -8.85 -16.52
N SER A 125 -3.84 -7.67 -16.96
CA SER A 125 -3.98 -6.48 -16.11
C SER A 125 -5.02 -6.66 -15.00
N THR A 126 -6.06 -7.47 -15.21
CA THR A 126 -7.09 -7.74 -14.18
C THR A 126 -6.51 -8.51 -13.01
N ALA A 127 -5.72 -9.55 -13.28
CA ALA A 127 -5.05 -10.33 -12.23
C ALA A 127 -4.05 -9.46 -11.45
N PHE A 128 -3.28 -8.62 -12.15
CA PHE A 128 -2.36 -7.68 -11.51
C PHE A 128 -3.09 -6.67 -10.62
N ASN A 129 -4.20 -6.09 -11.10
CA ASN A 129 -5.01 -5.15 -10.32
C ASN A 129 -5.63 -5.81 -9.09
N ALA A 130 -6.02 -7.09 -9.17
CA ALA A 130 -6.50 -7.84 -8.01
C ALA A 130 -5.42 -8.00 -6.93
N LEU A 131 -4.17 -8.27 -7.33
CA LEU A 131 -3.03 -8.35 -6.40
C LEU A 131 -2.68 -6.99 -5.78
N LEU A 132 -2.73 -5.90 -6.54
CA LEU A 132 -2.55 -4.54 -5.99
C LEU A 132 -3.65 -4.20 -4.98
N SER A 133 -4.90 -4.48 -5.32
CA SER A 133 -6.02 -4.22 -4.41
C SER A 133 -5.94 -5.10 -3.14
N MET A 134 -5.49 -6.36 -3.26
CA MET A 134 -5.19 -7.23 -2.11
C MET A 134 -4.11 -6.62 -1.20
N ALA A 135 -3.04 -6.04 -1.76
CA ALA A 135 -1.99 -5.40 -0.97
C ALA A 135 -2.54 -4.22 -0.15
N ILE A 136 -3.44 -3.42 -0.72
CA ILE A 136 -4.13 -2.33 -0.03
C ILE A 136 -5.02 -2.88 1.09
N LEU A 137 -5.83 -3.92 0.81
CA LEU A 137 -6.65 -4.59 1.83
C LEU A 137 -5.79 -5.11 2.99
N GLY A 138 -4.71 -5.82 2.68
CA GLY A 138 -3.78 -6.36 3.68
C GLY A 138 -3.19 -5.27 4.58
N MET A 139 -2.80 -4.14 3.98
CA MET A 139 -2.28 -2.99 4.73
C MET A 139 -3.33 -2.43 5.70
N TYR A 140 -4.55 -2.14 5.24
CA TYR A 140 -5.60 -1.62 6.11
C TYR A 140 -5.99 -2.60 7.21
N VAL A 141 -6.10 -3.90 6.91
CA VAL A 141 -6.40 -4.92 7.93
C VAL A 141 -5.28 -5.01 8.96
N SER A 142 -4.00 -4.99 8.55
CA SER A 142 -2.87 -5.05 9.47
C SER A 142 -2.81 -3.87 10.44
N TYR A 143 -3.22 -2.66 10.01
CA TYR A 143 -3.32 -1.50 10.90
C TYR A 143 -4.63 -1.46 11.71
N ALA A 144 -5.73 -1.93 11.15
CA ALA A 144 -7.03 -1.94 11.84
C ALA A 144 -7.04 -2.90 13.03
N LEU A 145 -6.38 -4.06 12.93
CA LEU A 145 -6.35 -5.07 13.99
C LEU A 145 -5.78 -4.55 15.32
N PRO A 146 -4.56 -3.98 15.40
CA PRO A 146 -4.03 -3.45 16.66
C PRO A 146 -4.88 -2.31 17.23
N VAL A 147 -5.44 -1.44 16.37
CA VAL A 147 -6.33 -0.35 16.79
C VAL A 147 -7.63 -0.91 17.39
N ALA A 148 -8.22 -1.93 16.74
CA ALA A 148 -9.42 -2.59 17.22
C ALA A 148 -9.18 -3.29 18.58
N PHE A 149 -8.05 -4.02 18.72
CA PHE A 149 -7.68 -4.64 20.00
C PHE A 149 -7.46 -3.60 21.09
N LYS A 150 -6.82 -2.48 20.79
CA LYS A 150 -6.64 -1.40 21.75
C LYS A 150 -7.98 -0.81 22.18
N LEU A 151 -8.88 -0.53 21.24
CA LEU A 151 -10.24 -0.04 21.56
C LEU A 151 -11.02 -1.05 22.39
N TYR A 152 -10.93 -2.34 22.06
CA TYR A 152 -11.55 -3.40 22.86
C TYR A 152 -11.01 -3.42 24.28
N ASN A 153 -9.69 -3.38 24.46
CA ASN A 153 -9.05 -3.36 25.76
C ASN A 153 -9.44 -2.11 26.60
N ASP A 154 -9.51 -0.95 25.95
CA ASP A 154 -9.77 0.33 26.65
C ASP A 154 -11.25 0.53 26.98
N CYS A 155 -12.17 0.04 26.15
CA CYS A 155 -13.60 0.35 26.24
C CYS A 155 -14.48 -0.84 26.64
N LEU A 156 -14.21 -2.05 26.14
CA LEU A 156 -15.11 -3.21 26.26
C LEU A 156 -14.58 -4.30 27.20
N ALA A 157 -13.26 -4.40 27.40
CA ALA A 157 -12.70 -5.44 28.24
C ALA A 157 -13.11 -5.24 29.71
N PRO A 158 -13.63 -6.30 30.40
CA PRO A 158 -13.88 -6.24 31.83
C PRO A 158 -12.58 -5.95 32.59
N ALA A 159 -12.68 -5.24 33.72
CA ALA A 159 -11.52 -4.78 34.49
C ALA A 159 -10.52 -5.91 34.84
N SER A 160 -11.03 -7.12 35.07
CA SER A 160 -10.23 -8.33 35.34
C SER A 160 -9.43 -8.86 34.12
N ARG A 161 -9.77 -8.47 32.90
CA ARG A 161 -9.12 -8.91 31.67
C ARG A 161 -8.38 -7.79 30.92
N ARG A 162 -8.37 -6.57 31.49
CA ARG A 162 -7.62 -5.47 30.87
C ARG A 162 -6.13 -5.75 30.94
N LEU A 163 -5.50 -5.78 29.76
CA LEU A 163 -4.06 -5.92 29.67
C LEU A 163 -3.40 -4.59 30.02
N PRO A 164 -2.42 -4.57 30.95
CA PRO A 164 -1.62 -3.39 31.21
C PRO A 164 -0.74 -3.12 30.00
N LEU A 165 -1.14 -2.14 29.18
CA LEU A 165 -0.30 -1.73 28.05
C LEU A 165 0.87 -0.89 28.56
N PRO A 166 2.10 -1.08 28.04
CA PRO A 166 3.24 -0.29 28.44
C PRO A 166 2.99 1.19 28.15
N ALA A 167 3.46 2.05 29.04
CA ALA A 167 3.35 3.49 28.87
C ALA A 167 4.08 3.91 27.59
N ALA A 168 3.34 4.49 26.65
CA ALA A 168 3.92 5.03 25.43
C ALA A 168 4.54 6.40 25.69
N TRP A 169 5.62 6.73 24.98
CA TRP A 169 6.26 8.04 25.01
C TRP A 169 5.30 9.18 24.66
N PHE A 170 4.30 8.89 23.84
CA PHE A 170 3.26 9.84 23.45
C PHE A 170 1.90 9.24 23.76
N SER A 171 1.12 9.96 24.57
CA SER A 171 -0.25 9.61 24.90
C SER A 171 -1.19 10.76 24.54
N MET A 172 -2.21 10.46 23.73
CA MET A 172 -3.29 11.42 23.42
C MET A 172 -4.33 11.52 24.56
N GLY A 173 -4.10 10.90 25.69
CA GLY A 173 -5.02 10.90 26.82
C GLY A 173 -6.43 10.43 26.42
N ARG A 174 -7.46 11.12 26.94
CA ARG A 174 -8.87 10.79 26.66
C ARG A 174 -9.26 10.95 25.19
N GLY A 175 -8.58 11.84 24.43
CA GLY A 175 -8.80 12.06 22.99
C GLY A 175 -8.39 10.87 22.14
N GLY A 176 -7.46 10.06 22.60
CA GLY A 176 -6.95 8.90 21.85
C GLY A 176 -8.02 7.88 21.48
N ARG A 177 -9.07 7.72 22.29
CA ARG A 177 -10.17 6.80 21.97
C ARG A 177 -10.97 7.26 20.74
N TYR A 178 -11.27 8.54 20.63
CA TYR A 178 -12.01 9.10 19.51
C TYR A 178 -11.20 9.02 18.22
N VAL A 179 -9.89 9.30 18.30
CA VAL A 179 -8.98 9.18 17.15
C VAL A 179 -8.87 7.72 16.69
N ASN A 180 -8.71 6.77 17.62
CA ASN A 180 -8.65 5.34 17.29
C ASN A 180 -9.98 4.84 16.69
N PHE A 181 -11.12 5.31 17.19
CA PHE A 181 -12.42 4.96 16.63
C PHE A 181 -12.58 5.52 15.20
N ALA A 182 -12.21 6.78 14.98
CA ALA A 182 -12.23 7.38 13.64
C ALA A 182 -11.28 6.66 12.68
N ALA A 183 -10.08 6.28 13.13
CA ALA A 183 -9.12 5.51 12.34
C ALA A 183 -9.65 4.12 11.97
N LEU A 184 -10.31 3.43 12.91
CA LEU A 184 -10.92 2.13 12.65
C LEU A 184 -12.09 2.25 11.65
N LEU A 185 -12.96 3.24 11.84
CA LEU A 185 -14.07 3.51 10.92
C LEU A 185 -13.55 3.82 9.50
N TRP A 186 -12.54 4.69 9.39
CA TRP A 186 -11.91 4.98 8.12
C TRP A 186 -11.30 3.73 7.45
N SER A 187 -10.60 2.90 8.23
CA SER A 187 -10.01 1.66 7.73
C SER A 187 -11.08 0.70 7.21
N LEU A 188 -12.21 0.57 7.89
CA LEU A 188 -13.34 -0.25 7.43
C LEU A 188 -13.94 0.30 6.13
N VAL A 189 -14.14 1.60 6.03
CA VAL A 189 -14.60 2.25 4.79
C VAL A 189 -13.61 1.97 3.65
N ALA A 190 -12.32 2.17 3.89
CA ALA A 190 -11.29 1.92 2.88
C ALA A 190 -11.26 0.45 2.43
N ILE A 191 -11.39 -0.52 3.35
CA ILE A 191 -11.45 -1.95 3.05
C ILE A 191 -12.65 -2.25 2.14
N VAL A 192 -13.85 -1.75 2.49
CA VAL A 192 -15.07 -2.00 1.72
C VAL A 192 -14.95 -1.38 0.32
N PHE A 193 -14.53 -0.13 0.22
CA PHE A 193 -14.40 0.54 -1.09
C PHE A 193 -13.28 -0.03 -1.96
N SER A 194 -12.20 -0.52 -1.35
CA SER A 194 -11.13 -1.22 -2.09
C SER A 194 -11.57 -2.56 -2.69
N ALA A 195 -12.66 -3.14 -2.22
CA ALA A 195 -13.21 -4.38 -2.74
C ALA A 195 -14.15 -4.17 -3.95
N PHE A 196 -14.56 -2.93 -4.23
CA PHE A 196 -15.48 -2.65 -5.33
C PHE A 196 -14.80 -2.76 -6.71
N PRO A 197 -15.54 -3.20 -7.74
CA PRO A 197 -15.07 -3.21 -9.11
C PRO A 197 -14.89 -1.78 -9.62
N THR A 198 -13.91 -1.58 -10.51
CA THR A 198 -13.53 -0.27 -11.05
C THR A 198 -14.48 0.25 -12.12
N ALA A 199 -15.28 -0.62 -12.75
CA ALA A 199 -16.18 -0.24 -13.84
C ALA A 199 -17.53 -0.97 -13.77
N ARG A 200 -18.55 -0.37 -14.35
CA ARG A 200 -19.89 -0.95 -14.54
C ARG A 200 -20.21 -1.03 -16.05
N PRO A 201 -20.88 -2.12 -16.52
CA PRO A 201 -21.38 -3.29 -15.79
C PRO A 201 -20.26 -4.22 -15.31
N VAL A 202 -20.50 -4.91 -14.20
CA VAL A 202 -19.53 -5.86 -13.62
C VAL A 202 -19.50 -7.12 -14.47
N THR A 203 -18.33 -7.44 -14.99
CA THR A 203 -18.06 -8.65 -15.76
C THR A 203 -16.96 -9.46 -15.10
N ALA A 204 -16.79 -10.73 -15.47
CA ALA A 204 -15.69 -11.54 -14.96
C ALA A 204 -14.30 -10.92 -15.26
N GLY A 205 -14.17 -10.11 -16.30
CA GLY A 205 -12.92 -9.46 -16.68
C GLY A 205 -12.60 -8.17 -15.91
N ASN A 206 -13.62 -7.49 -15.31
CA ASN A 206 -13.43 -6.25 -14.56
C ASN A 206 -13.78 -6.38 -13.07
N MET A 207 -14.13 -7.58 -12.61
CA MET A 207 -14.41 -7.85 -11.21
C MET A 207 -13.15 -7.73 -10.37
N ASN A 208 -13.28 -7.13 -9.18
CA ASN A 208 -12.18 -7.05 -8.22
C ASN A 208 -12.09 -8.34 -7.38
N TYR A 209 -11.12 -9.18 -7.70
CA TYR A 209 -10.89 -10.45 -6.99
C TYR A 209 -10.04 -10.32 -5.73
N ALA A 210 -9.72 -9.10 -5.29
CA ALA A 210 -8.85 -8.84 -4.15
C ALA A 210 -9.29 -9.55 -2.87
N VAL A 211 -10.60 -9.57 -2.60
CA VAL A 211 -11.15 -10.24 -1.40
C VAL A 211 -10.90 -11.75 -1.43
N VAL A 212 -11.05 -12.39 -2.59
CA VAL A 212 -10.82 -13.83 -2.75
C VAL A 212 -9.35 -14.16 -2.56
N VAL A 213 -8.46 -13.38 -3.18
CA VAL A 213 -7.01 -13.54 -3.04
C VAL A 213 -6.58 -13.31 -1.60
N PHE A 214 -7.09 -12.26 -0.95
CA PHE A 214 -6.81 -11.97 0.45
C PHE A 214 -7.30 -13.09 1.39
N ALA A 215 -8.52 -13.59 1.20
CA ALA A 215 -9.05 -14.71 1.98
C ALA A 215 -8.21 -15.99 1.79
N GLY A 216 -7.72 -16.26 0.57
CA GLY A 216 -6.80 -17.34 0.30
C GLY A 216 -5.48 -17.23 1.08
N TRP A 217 -4.90 -16.04 1.15
CA TRP A 217 -3.68 -15.79 1.93
C TRP A 217 -3.90 -15.92 3.44
N VAL A 218 -5.02 -15.40 3.96
CA VAL A 218 -5.37 -15.56 5.38
C VAL A 218 -5.60 -17.02 5.72
N GLY A 219 -6.29 -17.77 4.83
CA GLY A 219 -6.47 -19.21 4.98
C GLY A 219 -5.15 -19.98 5.00
N PHE A 220 -4.25 -19.65 4.07
CA PHE A 220 -2.91 -20.25 4.03
C PHE A 220 -2.12 -19.97 5.32
N GLY A 221 -2.11 -18.72 5.79
CA GLY A 221 -1.43 -18.34 7.03
C GLY A 221 -2.07 -18.95 8.29
N GLY A 222 -3.35 -19.33 8.25
CA GLY A 222 -4.03 -20.02 9.36
C GLY A 222 -3.76 -21.52 9.43
N VAL A 223 -3.28 -22.12 8.34
CA VAL A 223 -2.91 -23.55 8.26
C VAL A 223 -1.42 -23.74 8.55
N TYR A 224 -0.58 -22.77 8.24
CA TYR A 224 0.84 -22.80 8.49
C TYR A 224 1.16 -22.34 9.92
#